data_b39cbd6ff0c4765c155c2df7a7ebe566
#
_entry.id   b39cbd6ff0c4765c155c2df7a7ebe566
#
_cell.length_a   1.000
_cell.length_b   1.000
_cell.length_c   1.000
_cell.angle_alpha   90.00
_cell.angle_beta   90.00
_cell.angle_gamma   90.00
#
_symmetry.space_group_name_H-M   'P 1'
#
loop_
_entity.id
_entity.type
_entity.pdbx_description
1 polymer ?
#
loop_
_entity_poly.entity_id
_entity_poly.type
_entity_poly.pdbx_seq_one_letter_code
_entity_poly.pdbx_strand_id
1 'polypeptide(L)'
;MPSEPPTVVDVGLLSPVTVGHDLLVSDGFVLDALVRAECALVAAYADLGVAPRRVAVEVDHVFGLDERGGSPARNLPARNVDVGALVAASVAGGNPVIPLVGMLKEQVPADCRPWIHRGATSQDILDTALMIVARRAMEQVRSSLRIAGERARELAVTHADDVAAARTLTQHAVPTTVGARAATWARGIERALARVDALAYPAQLAGAGGTLASFVEITGSHENAAALPAAFARAAGLDAPDAPWHVTRWPITELGDALVQVLDALGKLAADVATLGRTEIGEVSEGVGGGSSAMPQKQNPAEAVLIRSAALRAPQLGATLHLAASLAIDERPDGAWHAEWPTLRELLRLALGATRHAALLASHLRVDVAAARRNAGLTGGRLVSERLRGVLVPLIGAPRFAELLAGDGDLAERLRALPEAAGLDVDAVLDPSAYVGLAPWLARGGADREAGGGRAERAASDAHEHGLDEHGPDEHGLHEHGVDE
;
A
#
# COMPACT_ATOMS: atom_id res chain seq x y z
N MET A 1 -2.72 -36.37 35.03
CA MET A 1 -2.57 -36.42 33.57
C MET A 1 -1.67 -35.27 33.21
N PRO A 2 -0.52 -35.45 32.56
CA PRO A 2 0.20 -34.30 32.00
C PRO A 2 -0.72 -33.65 30.97
N SER A 3 -0.96 -32.35 31.10
CA SER A 3 -1.68 -31.57 30.12
C SER A 3 -0.95 -31.72 28.78
N GLU A 4 -1.65 -32.12 27.72
CA GLU A 4 -1.09 -32.07 26.39
C GLU A 4 -0.53 -30.66 26.14
N PRO A 5 0.69 -30.54 25.58
CA PRO A 5 1.23 -29.23 25.24
C PRO A 5 0.25 -28.53 24.29
N PRO A 6 0.00 -27.21 24.45
CA PRO A 6 -0.90 -26.49 23.56
C PRO A 6 -0.44 -26.73 22.12
N THR A 7 -1.36 -27.18 21.27
CA THR A 7 -1.08 -27.35 19.86
C THR A 7 -0.77 -25.98 19.28
N VAL A 8 0.50 -25.72 18.98
CA VAL A 8 0.93 -24.48 18.33
C VAL A 8 0.48 -24.54 16.88
N VAL A 9 -0.52 -23.73 16.55
CA VAL A 9 -0.97 -23.54 15.17
C VAL A 9 0.02 -22.62 14.46
N ASP A 10 -0.22 -22.29 13.22
CA ASP A 10 0.65 -21.39 12.44
C ASP A 10 0.83 -20.02 13.15
N VAL A 11 2.05 -19.76 13.60
CA VAL A 11 2.48 -18.50 14.23
C VAL A 11 3.51 -17.74 13.37
N GLY A 12 3.61 -18.06 12.08
CA GLY A 12 4.46 -17.36 11.13
C GLY A 12 5.90 -17.87 11.04
N LEU A 13 6.21 -19.11 11.46
CA LEU A 13 7.56 -19.68 11.40
C LEU A 13 8.17 -19.61 10.00
N LEU A 14 7.37 -19.79 8.94
CA LEU A 14 7.78 -19.69 7.54
C LEU A 14 7.47 -18.35 6.89
N SER A 15 7.00 -17.37 7.66
CA SER A 15 6.69 -16.02 7.20
C SER A 15 7.31 -14.95 8.12
N PRO A 16 8.65 -14.92 8.29
CA PRO A 16 9.30 -14.03 9.25
C PRO A 16 9.02 -12.55 9.01
N VAL A 17 8.71 -12.16 7.78
CA VAL A 17 8.33 -10.78 7.44
C VAL A 17 7.08 -10.29 8.18
N THR A 18 6.21 -11.19 8.63
CA THR A 18 4.92 -10.83 9.27
C THR A 18 4.96 -10.91 10.79
N VAL A 19 5.97 -11.58 11.36
CA VAL A 19 6.05 -11.87 12.80
C VAL A 19 6.07 -10.59 13.63
N GLY A 20 5.13 -10.48 14.57
CA GLY A 20 4.98 -9.32 15.46
C GLY A 20 4.24 -8.12 14.84
N HIS A 21 3.80 -8.22 13.58
CA HIS A 21 3.13 -7.12 12.85
C HIS A 21 1.72 -7.47 12.36
N ASP A 22 1.23 -8.67 12.61
CA ASP A 22 0.00 -9.24 12.05
C ASP A 22 -1.20 -9.27 13.01
N LEU A 23 -1.08 -8.65 14.19
CA LEU A 23 -2.15 -8.61 15.18
C LEU A 23 -3.49 -8.10 14.60
N LEU A 24 -3.43 -7.05 13.76
CA LEU A 24 -4.62 -6.42 13.16
C LEU A 24 -5.35 -7.32 12.14
N VAL A 25 -4.75 -8.43 11.74
CA VAL A 25 -5.33 -9.42 10.83
C VAL A 25 -5.45 -10.81 11.48
N SER A 26 -5.28 -10.89 12.81
CA SER A 26 -5.48 -12.14 13.59
C SER A 26 -6.94 -12.55 13.61
N ASP A 27 -7.21 -13.84 13.91
CA ASP A 27 -8.59 -14.33 14.09
C ASP A 27 -9.33 -13.57 15.19
N GLY A 28 -8.63 -13.23 16.28
CA GLY A 28 -9.21 -12.42 17.35
C GLY A 28 -9.63 -11.03 16.90
N PHE A 29 -8.84 -10.36 16.05
CA PHE A 29 -9.18 -9.04 15.54
C PHE A 29 -10.31 -9.10 14.48
N VAL A 30 -10.33 -10.13 13.65
CA VAL A 30 -11.43 -10.38 12.69
C VAL A 30 -12.74 -10.65 13.45
N LEU A 31 -12.70 -11.47 14.50
CA LEU A 31 -13.87 -11.73 15.35
C LEU A 31 -14.35 -10.44 16.05
N ASP A 32 -13.44 -9.61 16.56
CA ASP A 32 -13.79 -8.30 17.12
C ASP A 32 -14.51 -7.42 16.09
N ALA A 33 -14.03 -7.39 14.85
CA ALA A 33 -14.65 -6.64 13.76
C ALA A 33 -16.04 -7.17 13.38
N LEU A 34 -16.25 -8.49 13.39
CA LEU A 34 -17.57 -9.11 13.18
C LEU A 34 -18.56 -8.70 14.27
N VAL A 35 -18.16 -8.74 15.53
CA VAL A 35 -19.01 -8.31 16.66
C VAL A 35 -19.32 -6.82 16.55
N ARG A 36 -18.34 -5.98 16.22
CA ARG A 36 -18.57 -4.54 15.98
C ARG A 36 -19.57 -4.27 14.86
N ALA A 37 -19.52 -5.02 13.77
CA ALA A 37 -20.49 -4.91 12.70
C ALA A 37 -21.91 -5.26 13.16
N GLU A 38 -22.09 -6.32 13.94
CA GLU A 38 -23.39 -6.67 14.53
C GLU A 38 -23.91 -5.58 15.48
N CYS A 39 -23.08 -5.05 16.37
CA CYS A 39 -23.46 -3.97 17.28
C CYS A 39 -23.77 -2.67 16.50
N ALA A 40 -23.00 -2.36 15.46
CA ALA A 40 -23.25 -1.21 14.60
C ALA A 40 -24.63 -1.27 13.92
N LEU A 41 -25.10 -2.47 13.54
CA LEU A 41 -26.43 -2.66 12.99
C LEU A 41 -27.52 -2.33 14.03
N VAL A 42 -27.34 -2.78 15.27
CA VAL A 42 -28.26 -2.46 16.36
C VAL A 42 -28.28 -0.95 16.66
N ALA A 43 -27.11 -0.33 16.70
CA ALA A 43 -26.96 1.11 16.89
C ALA A 43 -27.64 1.92 15.76
N ALA A 44 -27.48 1.47 14.50
CA ALA A 44 -28.12 2.10 13.35
C ALA A 44 -29.66 2.06 13.44
N TYR A 45 -30.23 0.94 13.86
CA TYR A 45 -31.68 0.87 14.14
C TYR A 45 -32.12 1.81 15.26
N ALA A 46 -31.32 1.95 16.30
CA ALA A 46 -31.62 2.86 17.40
C ALA A 46 -31.52 4.33 16.98
N ASP A 47 -30.56 4.68 16.15
CA ASP A 47 -30.38 6.03 15.60
C ASP A 47 -31.55 6.45 14.73
N LEU A 48 -32.15 5.54 13.97
CA LEU A 48 -33.34 5.78 13.17
C LEU A 48 -34.66 5.67 13.95
N GLY A 49 -34.59 5.40 15.27
CA GLY A 49 -35.77 5.28 16.11
C GLY A 49 -36.58 3.99 15.89
N VAL A 50 -36.03 3.02 15.15
CA VAL A 50 -36.67 1.71 14.89
C VAL A 50 -36.47 0.76 16.07
N ALA A 51 -35.27 0.71 16.65
CA ALA A 51 -35.01 0.02 17.91
C ALA A 51 -35.06 0.98 19.10
N PRO A 52 -35.48 0.52 20.28
CA PRO A 52 -35.34 1.32 21.49
C PRO A 52 -33.86 1.61 21.81
N ARG A 53 -33.50 2.87 22.10
CA ARG A 53 -32.10 3.27 22.38
C ARG A 53 -31.44 2.43 23.47
N ARG A 54 -32.19 2.00 24.51
CA ARG A 54 -31.68 1.13 25.57
C ARG A 54 -31.11 -0.19 25.04
N VAL A 55 -31.66 -0.71 23.93
CA VAL A 55 -31.17 -1.97 23.31
C VAL A 55 -29.76 -1.80 22.78
N ALA A 56 -29.48 -0.70 22.08
CA ALA A 56 -28.13 -0.43 21.59
C ALA A 56 -27.14 -0.25 22.75
N VAL A 57 -27.51 0.51 23.78
CA VAL A 57 -26.67 0.71 24.97
C VAL A 57 -26.36 -0.61 25.68
N GLU A 58 -27.37 -1.49 25.86
CA GLU A 58 -27.20 -2.78 26.50
C GLU A 58 -26.32 -3.73 25.69
N VAL A 59 -26.49 -3.76 24.35
CA VAL A 59 -25.67 -4.57 23.45
C VAL A 59 -24.22 -4.07 23.45
N ASP A 60 -24.00 -2.77 23.39
CA ASP A 60 -22.66 -2.17 23.47
C ASP A 60 -21.99 -2.48 24.81
N HIS A 61 -22.74 -2.44 25.91
CA HIS A 61 -22.22 -2.78 27.23
C HIS A 61 -21.83 -4.26 27.34
N VAL A 62 -22.70 -5.18 26.88
CA VAL A 62 -22.41 -6.62 26.89
C VAL A 62 -21.12 -6.96 26.14
N PHE A 63 -20.89 -6.30 25.00
CA PHE A 63 -19.71 -6.54 24.18
C PHE A 63 -18.55 -5.55 24.43
N GLY A 64 -18.64 -4.67 25.44
CA GLY A 64 -17.56 -3.79 25.87
C GLY A 64 -17.19 -2.70 24.86
N LEU A 65 -18.15 -2.22 24.07
CA LEU A 65 -17.95 -1.14 23.10
C LEU A 65 -18.14 0.26 23.68
N ASP A 66 -18.72 0.38 24.86
CA ASP A 66 -18.96 1.62 25.61
C ASP A 66 -17.68 2.20 26.26
N GLU A 67 -16.64 1.40 26.45
CA GLU A 67 -15.34 1.83 26.96
C GLU A 67 -14.51 2.51 25.86
N ARG A 68 -14.87 3.73 25.48
CA ARG A 68 -14.11 4.54 24.52
C ARG A 68 -12.81 5.03 25.15
N GLY A 69 -11.68 4.35 24.86
CA GLY A 69 -10.34 4.80 25.25
C GLY A 69 -9.31 3.73 25.58
N GLY A 70 -9.64 2.47 25.50
CA GLY A 70 -8.70 1.36 25.69
C GLY A 70 -7.80 1.13 24.47
N SER A 71 -6.51 0.79 24.73
CA SER A 71 -5.60 0.30 23.67
C SER A 71 -6.26 -0.85 22.90
N PRO A 72 -6.18 -0.87 21.56
CA PRO A 72 -6.81 -1.93 20.74
C PRO A 72 -6.47 -3.37 21.15
N ALA A 73 -5.37 -3.55 21.86
CA ALA A 73 -4.89 -4.86 22.31
C ALA A 73 -5.49 -5.34 23.63
N ARG A 74 -6.21 -4.49 24.39
CA ARG A 74 -6.66 -4.85 25.75
C ARG A 74 -8.16 -5.11 25.91
N ASN A 75 -9.00 -4.55 25.04
CA ASN A 75 -10.47 -4.67 25.13
C ASN A 75 -11.07 -5.13 23.80
N LEU A 76 -10.85 -6.41 23.44
CA LEU A 76 -11.55 -7.04 22.33
C LEU A 76 -12.96 -7.42 22.79
N PRO A 77 -14.05 -6.87 22.19
CA PRO A 77 -15.42 -7.18 22.57
C PRO A 77 -15.81 -8.66 22.43
N ALA A 78 -15.02 -9.43 21.72
CA ALA A 78 -15.25 -10.85 21.50
C ALA A 78 -14.75 -11.79 22.63
N ARG A 79 -14.35 -11.27 23.79
CA ARG A 79 -13.74 -12.07 24.88
C ARG A 79 -14.56 -13.28 25.36
N ASN A 80 -15.89 -13.23 25.18
CA ASN A 80 -16.79 -14.30 25.60
C ASN A 80 -17.17 -15.28 24.50
N VAL A 81 -16.56 -15.17 23.30
CA VAL A 81 -16.75 -16.09 22.18
C VAL A 81 -15.56 -17.05 22.11
N ASP A 82 -15.81 -18.34 22.25
CA ASP A 82 -14.79 -19.36 21.98
C ASP A 82 -14.47 -19.43 20.49
N VAL A 83 -13.30 -18.91 20.13
CA VAL A 83 -12.82 -18.87 18.74
C VAL A 83 -12.71 -20.28 18.16
N GLY A 84 -12.24 -21.26 18.94
CA GLY A 84 -12.10 -22.65 18.48
C GLY A 84 -13.44 -23.28 18.15
N ALA A 85 -14.45 -23.10 19.02
CA ALA A 85 -15.81 -23.56 18.79
C ALA A 85 -16.46 -22.86 17.60
N LEU A 86 -16.26 -21.54 17.46
CA LEU A 86 -16.75 -20.76 16.31
C LEU A 86 -16.15 -21.27 15.00
N VAL A 87 -14.84 -21.46 14.92
CA VAL A 87 -14.15 -21.96 13.73
C VAL A 87 -14.66 -23.35 13.34
N ALA A 88 -14.79 -24.26 14.31
CA ALA A 88 -15.32 -25.60 14.06
C ALA A 88 -16.77 -25.56 13.53
N ALA A 89 -17.63 -24.72 14.10
CA ALA A 89 -19.03 -24.58 13.69
C ALA A 89 -19.19 -23.89 12.31
N SER A 90 -18.22 -23.07 11.91
CA SER A 90 -18.24 -22.32 10.63
C SER A 90 -18.21 -23.25 9.42
N VAL A 91 -17.64 -24.44 9.54
CA VAL A 91 -17.50 -25.42 8.44
C VAL A 91 -18.85 -25.84 7.88
N ALA A 92 -19.85 -26.06 8.72
CA ALA A 92 -21.16 -26.52 8.30
C ALA A 92 -21.93 -25.47 7.47
N GLY A 93 -21.74 -24.19 7.77
CA GLY A 93 -22.41 -23.08 7.07
C GLY A 93 -21.52 -22.38 6.04
N GLY A 94 -20.26 -22.77 5.89
CA GLY A 94 -19.29 -22.18 4.98
C GLY A 94 -18.84 -20.77 5.38
N ASN A 95 -19.33 -20.18 6.49
CA ASN A 95 -18.90 -18.88 6.98
C ASN A 95 -19.07 -18.73 8.51
N PRO A 96 -18.30 -17.86 9.17
CA PRO A 96 -18.30 -17.69 10.62
C PRO A 96 -19.53 -16.95 11.18
N VAL A 97 -20.24 -16.18 10.36
CA VAL A 97 -21.33 -15.31 10.85
C VAL A 97 -22.53 -16.15 11.31
N ILE A 98 -22.83 -17.24 10.62
CA ILE A 98 -23.98 -18.09 10.95
C ILE A 98 -23.92 -18.59 12.41
N PRO A 99 -22.87 -19.30 12.85
CA PRO A 99 -22.75 -19.72 14.25
C PRO A 99 -22.52 -18.54 15.22
N LEU A 100 -21.82 -17.49 14.80
CA LEU A 100 -21.55 -16.30 15.63
C LEU A 100 -22.86 -15.66 16.10
N VAL A 101 -23.83 -15.46 15.21
CA VAL A 101 -25.13 -14.85 15.55
C VAL A 101 -25.84 -15.61 16.68
N GLY A 102 -25.78 -16.94 16.68
CA GLY A 102 -26.32 -17.77 17.78
C GLY A 102 -25.60 -17.48 19.10
N MET A 103 -24.27 -17.51 19.08
CA MET A 103 -23.44 -17.25 20.26
C MET A 103 -23.65 -15.83 20.84
N LEU A 104 -23.83 -14.81 19.98
CA LEU A 104 -24.10 -13.44 20.43
C LEU A 104 -25.49 -13.32 21.06
N LYS A 105 -26.52 -13.94 20.45
CA LYS A 105 -27.87 -13.93 20.98
C LYS A 105 -27.99 -14.57 22.36
N GLU A 106 -27.17 -15.57 22.68
CA GLU A 106 -27.13 -16.19 23.99
C GLU A 106 -26.58 -15.28 25.09
N GLN A 107 -25.70 -14.33 24.73
CA GLN A 107 -25.04 -13.43 25.67
C GLN A 107 -25.86 -12.18 26.02
N VAL A 108 -26.76 -11.76 25.14
CA VAL A 108 -27.57 -10.56 25.37
C VAL A 108 -28.91 -10.86 26.05
N PRO A 109 -29.52 -9.89 26.75
CA PRO A 109 -30.86 -10.01 27.35
C PRO A 109 -31.92 -10.42 26.30
N ALA A 110 -32.97 -11.10 26.77
CA ALA A 110 -33.98 -11.69 25.89
C ALA A 110 -34.66 -10.67 24.95
N ASP A 111 -34.85 -9.44 25.39
CA ASP A 111 -35.47 -8.36 24.63
C ASP A 111 -34.49 -7.69 23.67
N CYS A 112 -33.18 -7.91 23.79
CA CYS A 112 -32.15 -7.49 22.82
C CYS A 112 -31.94 -8.51 21.70
N ARG A 113 -32.18 -9.80 21.94
CA ARG A 113 -31.95 -10.89 20.98
C ARG A 113 -32.57 -10.69 19.60
N PRO A 114 -33.82 -10.17 19.45
CA PRO A 114 -34.44 -9.95 18.15
C PRO A 114 -33.71 -8.90 17.29
N TRP A 115 -32.86 -8.08 17.88
CA TRP A 115 -32.15 -7.01 17.18
C TRP A 115 -30.77 -7.44 16.63
N ILE A 116 -30.18 -8.51 17.16
CA ILE A 116 -28.92 -9.08 16.66
C ILE A 116 -29.17 -9.70 15.28
N HIS A 117 -28.40 -9.29 14.29
CA HIS A 117 -28.47 -9.76 12.89
C HIS A 117 -29.83 -9.56 12.21
N ARG A 118 -30.62 -8.58 12.66
CA ARG A 118 -31.99 -8.39 12.20
C ARG A 118 -32.02 -7.88 10.77
N GLY A 119 -32.53 -8.68 9.84
CA GLY A 119 -32.65 -8.31 8.41
C GLY A 119 -31.37 -8.41 7.59
N ALA A 120 -30.22 -8.51 8.24
CA ALA A 120 -28.92 -8.65 7.57
C ALA A 120 -28.69 -10.04 7.00
N THR A 121 -27.75 -10.14 6.10
CA THR A 121 -27.18 -11.39 5.64
C THR A 121 -25.73 -11.54 6.12
N SER A 122 -25.19 -12.75 6.13
CA SER A 122 -23.80 -13.00 6.54
C SER A 122 -22.80 -12.11 5.79
N GLN A 123 -23.05 -11.83 4.50
CA GLN A 123 -22.15 -11.00 3.69
C GLN A 123 -22.15 -9.54 4.15
N ASP A 124 -23.29 -8.99 4.58
CA ASP A 124 -23.34 -7.63 5.13
C ASP A 124 -22.36 -7.47 6.30
N ILE A 125 -22.34 -8.44 7.19
CA ILE A 125 -21.53 -8.43 8.41
C ILE A 125 -20.06 -8.73 8.11
N LEU A 126 -19.79 -9.75 7.27
CA LEU A 126 -18.41 -10.17 7.01
C LEU A 126 -17.67 -9.16 6.15
N ASP A 127 -18.28 -8.65 5.09
CA ASP A 127 -17.67 -7.63 4.24
C ASP A 127 -17.40 -6.33 5.03
N THR A 128 -18.36 -5.91 5.88
CA THR A 128 -18.16 -4.76 6.78
C THR A 128 -17.04 -5.02 7.79
N ALA A 129 -16.96 -6.20 8.37
CA ALA A 129 -15.87 -6.56 9.27
C ALA A 129 -14.51 -6.54 8.57
N LEU A 130 -14.41 -7.02 7.33
CA LEU A 130 -13.19 -6.94 6.53
C LEU A 130 -12.79 -5.49 6.23
N MET A 131 -13.76 -4.58 5.99
CA MET A 131 -13.47 -3.15 5.82
C MET A 131 -13.00 -2.50 7.14
N ILE A 132 -13.53 -2.89 8.30
CA ILE A 132 -13.03 -2.45 9.62
C ILE A 132 -11.57 -2.90 9.81
N VAL A 133 -11.28 -4.18 9.54
CA VAL A 133 -9.91 -4.73 9.60
C VAL A 133 -8.98 -4.01 8.64
N ALA A 134 -9.40 -3.84 7.39
CA ALA A 134 -8.61 -3.20 6.34
C ALA A 134 -8.29 -1.74 6.71
N ARG A 135 -9.26 -0.95 7.13
CA ARG A 135 -9.05 0.45 7.55
C ARG A 135 -7.99 0.56 8.65
N ARG A 136 -8.09 -0.30 9.68
CA ARG A 136 -7.13 -0.31 10.79
C ARG A 136 -5.73 -0.76 10.35
N ALA A 137 -5.64 -1.78 9.53
CA ALA A 137 -4.37 -2.24 8.96
C ALA A 137 -3.73 -1.15 8.09
N MET A 138 -4.52 -0.50 7.23
CA MET A 138 -4.04 0.54 6.33
C MET A 138 -3.62 1.83 7.06
N GLU A 139 -4.20 2.17 8.19
CA GLU A 139 -3.72 3.25 9.07
C GLU A 139 -2.26 2.98 9.51
N GLN A 140 -1.94 1.75 9.86
CA GLN A 140 -0.57 1.35 10.26
C GLN A 140 0.38 1.28 9.05
N VAL A 141 -0.07 0.71 7.93
CA VAL A 141 0.66 0.71 6.65
C VAL A 141 1.02 2.13 6.25
N ARG A 142 0.05 3.04 6.26
CA ARG A 142 0.22 4.47 5.96
C ARG A 142 1.27 5.14 6.86
N SER A 143 1.20 4.89 8.17
CA SER A 143 2.17 5.43 9.13
C SER A 143 3.60 4.97 8.84
N SER A 144 3.79 3.68 8.58
CA SER A 144 5.09 3.11 8.27
C SER A 144 5.63 3.58 6.92
N LEU A 145 4.77 3.68 5.88
CA LEU A 145 5.14 4.23 4.57
C LEU A 145 5.61 5.68 4.67
N ARG A 146 4.94 6.50 5.49
CA ARG A 146 5.35 7.89 5.69
C ARG A 146 6.76 7.96 6.25
N ILE A 147 7.07 7.18 7.29
CA ILE A 147 8.43 7.11 7.85
C ILE A 147 9.43 6.67 6.78
N ALA A 148 9.16 5.59 6.04
CA ALA A 148 10.07 5.10 5.00
C ALA A 148 10.30 6.15 3.90
N GLY A 149 9.25 6.84 3.45
CA GLY A 149 9.32 7.89 2.44
C GLY A 149 10.12 9.11 2.90
N GLU A 150 9.87 9.58 4.13
CA GLU A 150 10.62 10.70 4.74
C GLU A 150 12.10 10.38 4.85
N ARG A 151 12.48 9.19 5.35
CA ARG A 151 13.87 8.75 5.45
C ARG A 151 14.53 8.59 4.08
N ALA A 152 13.85 8.04 3.08
CA ALA A 152 14.36 7.96 1.71
C ALA A 152 14.59 9.37 1.12
N ARG A 153 13.73 10.33 1.42
CA ARG A 153 13.89 11.72 0.99
C ARG A 153 15.05 12.42 1.70
N GLU A 154 15.23 12.21 2.99
CA GLU A 154 16.40 12.71 3.72
C GLU A 154 17.69 12.18 3.12
N LEU A 155 17.78 10.87 2.81
CA LEU A 155 18.93 10.28 2.13
C LEU A 155 19.15 10.91 0.74
N ALA A 156 18.08 11.18 -0.01
CA ALA A 156 18.17 11.81 -1.31
C ALA A 156 18.80 13.21 -1.23
N VAL A 157 18.37 14.03 -0.30
CA VAL A 157 18.90 15.38 -0.11
C VAL A 157 20.34 15.36 0.42
N THR A 158 20.61 14.50 1.42
CA THR A 158 21.94 14.39 2.04
C THR A 158 23.00 13.99 1.05
N HIS A 159 22.68 13.06 0.14
CA HIS A 159 23.62 12.51 -0.84
C HIS A 159 23.38 13.04 -2.26
N ALA A 160 22.79 14.24 -2.37
CA ALA A 160 22.40 14.81 -3.67
C ALA A 160 23.58 14.96 -4.63
N ASP A 161 24.77 15.28 -4.12
CA ASP A 161 25.99 15.56 -4.90
C ASP A 161 26.98 14.39 -4.87
N ASP A 162 26.70 13.31 -4.13
CA ASP A 162 27.59 12.17 -4.00
C ASP A 162 27.54 11.29 -5.27
N VAL A 163 28.62 11.34 -6.05
CA VAL A 163 28.74 10.65 -7.35
C VAL A 163 28.71 9.14 -7.21
N ALA A 164 27.94 8.51 -8.07
CA ALA A 164 27.86 7.06 -8.21
C ALA A 164 27.75 6.66 -9.69
N ALA A 165 27.98 5.39 -10.01
CA ALA A 165 27.68 4.87 -11.34
C ALA A 165 26.19 4.49 -11.45
N ALA A 166 25.51 4.97 -12.47
CA ALA A 166 24.24 4.40 -12.91
C ALA A 166 24.51 3.04 -13.55
N ARG A 167 23.66 2.06 -13.25
CA ARG A 167 23.74 0.72 -13.81
C ARG A 167 22.50 0.45 -14.65
N THR A 168 22.69 0.24 -15.94
CA THR A 168 21.66 -0.19 -16.87
C THR A 168 21.96 -1.60 -17.33
N LEU A 169 20.97 -2.48 -17.32
CA LEU A 169 21.16 -3.90 -17.65
C LEU A 169 22.36 -4.51 -16.89
N THR A 170 22.49 -4.16 -15.62
CA THR A 170 23.54 -4.57 -14.67
C THR A 170 24.93 -3.95 -14.88
N GLN A 171 25.20 -3.26 -15.99
CA GLN A 171 26.50 -2.67 -16.35
C GLN A 171 26.56 -1.18 -16.02
N HIS A 172 27.75 -0.67 -15.72
CA HIS A 172 28.02 0.75 -15.56
C HIS A 172 27.74 1.47 -16.87
N ALA A 173 26.87 2.49 -16.83
CA ALA A 173 26.47 3.25 -18.01
C ALA A 173 27.01 4.69 -17.98
N VAL A 174 26.46 5.54 -17.14
CA VAL A 174 26.79 6.96 -17.01
C VAL A 174 26.89 7.36 -15.53
N PRO A 175 27.48 8.52 -15.22
CA PRO A 175 27.46 9.04 -13.85
C PRO A 175 26.04 9.38 -13.39
N THR A 176 25.78 9.21 -12.13
CA THR A 176 24.60 9.67 -11.40
C THR A 176 25.03 10.08 -9.98
N THR A 177 24.05 10.33 -9.09
CA THR A 177 24.33 10.50 -7.66
C THR A 177 23.58 9.46 -6.80
N VAL A 178 24.12 9.18 -5.63
CA VAL A 178 23.44 8.36 -4.62
C VAL A 178 22.09 8.98 -4.28
N GLY A 179 22.05 10.31 -4.13
CA GLY A 179 20.82 11.06 -3.83
C GLY A 179 19.75 10.91 -4.92
N ALA A 180 20.10 10.94 -6.21
CA ALA A 180 19.14 10.75 -7.29
C ALA A 180 18.51 9.34 -7.23
N ARG A 181 19.28 8.32 -6.86
CA ARG A 181 18.79 6.96 -6.64
C ARG A 181 17.83 6.89 -5.45
N ALA A 182 18.20 7.48 -4.31
CA ALA A 182 17.34 7.54 -3.13
C ALA A 182 16.04 8.32 -3.41
N ALA A 183 16.09 9.37 -4.24
CA ALA A 183 14.91 10.10 -4.67
C ALA A 183 13.92 9.24 -5.50
N THR A 184 14.40 8.25 -6.25
CA THR A 184 13.48 7.32 -6.94
C THR A 184 12.76 6.40 -5.97
N TRP A 185 13.41 5.97 -4.88
CA TRP A 185 12.76 5.21 -3.81
C TRP A 185 11.68 6.05 -3.12
N ALA A 186 12.03 7.29 -2.72
CA ALA A 186 11.11 8.21 -2.08
C ALA A 186 9.86 8.47 -2.95
N ARG A 187 10.03 8.77 -4.24
CA ARG A 187 8.91 9.00 -5.17
C ARG A 187 8.02 7.75 -5.35
N GLY A 188 8.61 6.56 -5.42
CA GLY A 188 7.85 5.30 -5.46
C GLY A 188 6.97 5.11 -4.22
N ILE A 189 7.54 5.33 -3.04
CA ILE A 189 6.82 5.22 -1.75
C ILE A 189 5.74 6.30 -1.64
N GLU A 190 6.03 7.56 -1.99
CA GLU A 190 5.08 8.66 -1.99
C GLU A 190 3.90 8.42 -2.92
N ARG A 191 4.15 7.82 -4.09
CA ARG A 191 3.10 7.45 -5.02
C ARG A 191 2.19 6.36 -4.47
N ALA A 192 2.78 5.35 -3.82
CA ALA A 192 2.03 4.30 -3.13
C ALA A 192 1.21 4.88 -1.96
N LEU A 193 1.79 5.79 -1.17
CA LEU A 193 1.10 6.48 -0.08
C LEU A 193 -0.11 7.29 -0.59
N ALA A 194 0.05 8.03 -1.67
CA ALA A 194 -1.05 8.77 -2.30
C ALA A 194 -2.20 7.84 -2.74
N ARG A 195 -1.89 6.62 -3.19
CA ARG A 195 -2.91 5.62 -3.52
C ARG A 195 -3.61 5.10 -2.26
N VAL A 196 -2.87 4.86 -1.18
CA VAL A 196 -3.42 4.47 0.13
C VAL A 196 -4.34 5.57 0.70
N ASP A 197 -3.95 6.84 0.56
CA ASP A 197 -4.72 7.99 1.03
C ASP A 197 -6.06 8.19 0.27
N ALA A 198 -6.16 7.66 -0.94
CA ALA A 198 -7.36 7.75 -1.78
C ALA A 198 -8.35 6.60 -1.59
N LEU A 199 -8.04 5.60 -0.74
CA LEU A 199 -8.90 4.45 -0.52
C LEU A 199 -10.15 4.83 0.28
N ALA A 200 -11.29 4.28 -0.14
CA ALA A 200 -12.53 4.26 0.62
C ALA A 200 -12.74 2.89 1.30
N TYR A 201 -13.39 2.89 2.44
CA TYR A 201 -13.71 1.68 3.22
C TYR A 201 -15.22 1.63 3.45
N PRO A 202 -16.05 1.34 2.43
CA PRO A 202 -17.50 1.36 2.58
C PRO A 202 -18.01 0.20 3.42
N ALA A 203 -19.01 0.45 4.27
CA ALA A 203 -19.78 -0.61 4.89
C ALA A 203 -20.63 -1.34 3.84
N GLN A 204 -21.03 -2.58 4.11
CA GLN A 204 -21.96 -3.36 3.28
C GLN A 204 -23.22 -3.64 4.08
N LEU A 205 -24.38 -3.17 3.60
CA LEU A 205 -25.67 -3.51 4.17
C LEU A 205 -26.77 -3.46 3.09
N ALA A 206 -27.31 -4.61 2.72
CA ALA A 206 -28.35 -4.67 1.71
C ALA A 206 -29.30 -5.88 1.85
N GLY A 207 -29.04 -6.79 2.81
CA GLY A 207 -29.84 -7.99 3.04
C GLY A 207 -29.59 -9.12 2.02
N ALA A 208 -30.41 -10.12 2.04
CA ALA A 208 -30.17 -11.38 1.36
C ALA A 208 -29.99 -11.26 -0.16
N GLY A 209 -30.78 -10.44 -0.81
CA GLY A 209 -30.76 -10.25 -2.28
C GLY A 209 -30.29 -8.86 -2.73
N GLY A 210 -29.66 -8.07 -1.86
CA GLY A 210 -29.18 -6.74 -2.22
C GLY A 210 -30.25 -5.67 -2.42
N THR A 211 -31.50 -5.92 -2.03
CA THR A 211 -32.66 -5.06 -2.33
C THR A 211 -33.18 -4.26 -1.13
N LEU A 212 -32.60 -4.44 0.05
CA LEU A 212 -33.07 -3.88 1.31
C LEU A 212 -34.52 -4.32 1.71
N ALA A 213 -35.10 -5.33 1.06
CA ALA A 213 -36.49 -5.72 1.26
C ALA A 213 -36.83 -6.02 2.71
N SER A 214 -35.99 -6.80 3.43
CA SER A 214 -36.17 -7.08 4.84
C SER A 214 -36.11 -5.82 5.71
N PHE A 215 -35.31 -4.84 5.31
CA PHE A 215 -35.20 -3.58 6.05
C PHE A 215 -36.41 -2.67 5.83
N VAL A 216 -37.03 -2.69 4.64
CA VAL A 216 -38.30 -1.99 4.41
C VAL A 216 -39.39 -2.53 5.34
N GLU A 217 -39.52 -3.86 5.45
CA GLU A 217 -40.48 -4.50 6.35
C GLU A 217 -40.19 -4.21 7.83
N ILE A 218 -38.92 -4.23 8.26
CA ILE A 218 -38.52 -4.00 9.64
C ILE A 218 -38.74 -2.54 10.06
N THR A 219 -38.42 -1.59 9.18
CA THR A 219 -38.53 -0.15 9.48
C THR A 219 -39.92 0.39 9.22
N GLY A 220 -40.74 -0.33 8.43
CA GLY A 220 -42.09 0.13 7.98
C GLY A 220 -42.04 1.35 7.06
N SER A 221 -40.85 1.70 6.50
CA SER A 221 -40.66 2.90 5.70
C SER A 221 -39.52 2.71 4.70
N HIS A 222 -39.77 3.08 3.43
CA HIS A 222 -38.72 3.11 2.41
C HIS A 222 -37.63 4.13 2.74
N GLU A 223 -37.98 5.26 3.32
CA GLU A 223 -37.06 6.32 3.71
C GLU A 223 -36.09 5.83 4.80
N ASN A 224 -36.60 5.22 5.86
CA ASN A 224 -35.76 4.65 6.93
C ASN A 224 -34.90 3.50 6.42
N ALA A 225 -35.44 2.63 5.55
CA ALA A 225 -34.67 1.54 4.97
C ALA A 225 -33.53 2.06 4.08
N ALA A 226 -33.77 3.12 3.30
CA ALA A 226 -32.75 3.77 2.47
C ALA A 226 -31.69 4.51 3.31
N ALA A 227 -32.06 5.05 4.48
CA ALA A 227 -31.13 5.72 5.39
C ALA A 227 -30.28 4.74 6.23
N LEU A 228 -30.71 3.49 6.37
CA LEU A 228 -30.10 2.52 7.26
C LEU A 228 -28.64 2.16 6.88
N PRO A 229 -28.26 1.96 5.60
CA PRO A 229 -26.85 1.70 5.24
C PRO A 229 -25.90 2.82 5.66
N ALA A 230 -26.28 4.08 5.51
CA ALA A 230 -25.48 5.21 5.95
C ALA A 230 -25.40 5.32 7.49
N ALA A 231 -26.49 5.03 8.21
CA ALA A 231 -26.48 4.96 9.66
C ALA A 231 -25.58 3.82 10.16
N PHE A 232 -25.64 2.66 9.53
CA PHE A 232 -24.79 1.51 9.81
C PHE A 232 -23.31 1.81 9.57
N ALA A 233 -22.97 2.41 8.45
CA ALA A 233 -21.61 2.82 8.14
C ALA A 233 -21.03 3.78 9.20
N ARG A 234 -21.80 4.80 9.60
CA ARG A 234 -21.39 5.72 10.68
C ARG A 234 -21.16 4.99 12.00
N ALA A 235 -22.05 4.07 12.38
CA ALA A 235 -21.92 3.30 13.61
C ALA A 235 -20.69 2.36 13.56
N ALA A 236 -20.39 1.77 12.39
CA ALA A 236 -19.22 0.94 12.18
C ALA A 236 -17.90 1.76 12.04
N GLY A 237 -17.98 3.09 11.93
CA GLY A 237 -16.84 3.97 11.68
C GLY A 237 -16.26 3.81 10.28
N LEU A 238 -17.10 3.53 9.29
CA LEU A 238 -16.75 3.33 7.89
C LEU A 238 -17.42 4.36 6.98
N ASP A 239 -17.07 4.32 5.69
CA ASP A 239 -17.67 5.19 4.69
C ASP A 239 -19.06 4.67 4.31
N ALA A 240 -19.99 5.60 4.02
CA ALA A 240 -21.31 5.22 3.53
C ALA A 240 -21.19 4.68 2.09
N PRO A 241 -21.81 3.54 1.78
CA PRO A 241 -21.83 3.03 0.42
C PRO A 241 -22.84 3.82 -0.43
N ASP A 242 -22.50 4.05 -1.70
CA ASP A 242 -23.42 4.64 -2.67
C ASP A 242 -24.53 3.64 -3.05
N ALA A 243 -24.20 2.35 -3.08
CA ALA A 243 -25.08 1.24 -3.41
C ALA A 243 -24.54 -0.08 -2.81
N PRO A 244 -25.38 -1.13 -2.75
CA PRO A 244 -24.91 -2.47 -2.39
C PRO A 244 -23.77 -2.94 -3.30
N TRP A 245 -22.73 -3.51 -2.71
CA TRP A 245 -21.54 -3.98 -3.45
C TRP A 245 -21.25 -5.48 -3.26
N HIS A 246 -22.29 -6.28 -2.93
CA HIS A 246 -22.19 -7.73 -2.74
C HIS A 246 -21.50 -8.44 -3.90
N VAL A 247 -21.73 -7.99 -5.14
CA VAL A 247 -21.21 -8.59 -6.36
C VAL A 247 -20.37 -7.63 -7.20
N THR A 248 -20.41 -6.33 -6.93
CA THR A 248 -19.51 -5.34 -7.52
C THR A 248 -18.33 -5.11 -6.61
N ARG A 249 -17.34 -5.99 -6.67
CA ARG A 249 -16.28 -6.11 -5.65
C ARG A 249 -15.17 -5.05 -5.71
N TRP A 250 -15.48 -3.84 -6.23
CA TRP A 250 -14.51 -2.75 -6.35
C TRP A 250 -13.81 -2.37 -5.02
N PRO A 251 -14.45 -2.41 -3.82
CA PRO A 251 -13.73 -2.07 -2.59
C PRO A 251 -12.60 -3.05 -2.29
N ILE A 252 -12.80 -4.32 -2.63
CA ILE A 252 -11.81 -5.38 -2.42
C ILE A 252 -10.68 -5.29 -3.45
N THR A 253 -11.00 -5.03 -4.73
CA THR A 253 -9.98 -4.95 -5.79
C THR A 253 -9.16 -3.68 -5.69
N GLU A 254 -9.75 -2.52 -5.39
CA GLU A 254 -9.01 -1.27 -5.17
C GLU A 254 -8.05 -1.34 -3.97
N LEU A 255 -8.49 -1.98 -2.89
CA LEU A 255 -7.65 -2.23 -1.73
C LEU A 255 -6.50 -3.19 -2.09
N GLY A 256 -6.80 -4.27 -2.83
CA GLY A 256 -5.81 -5.22 -3.32
C GLY A 256 -4.76 -4.56 -4.19
N ASP A 257 -5.16 -3.72 -5.15
CA ASP A 257 -4.27 -2.97 -6.02
C ASP A 257 -3.36 -2.00 -5.24
N ALA A 258 -3.92 -1.29 -4.27
CA ALA A 258 -3.14 -0.38 -3.44
C ALA A 258 -2.07 -1.15 -2.63
N LEU A 259 -2.42 -2.31 -2.07
CA LEU A 259 -1.49 -3.17 -1.33
C LEU A 259 -0.38 -3.73 -2.23
N VAL A 260 -0.70 -4.15 -3.45
CA VAL A 260 0.30 -4.60 -4.45
C VAL A 260 1.24 -3.45 -4.79
N GLN A 261 0.72 -2.24 -5.10
CA GLN A 261 1.56 -1.08 -5.40
C GLN A 261 2.46 -0.66 -4.24
N VAL A 262 2.00 -0.78 -2.99
CA VAL A 262 2.82 -0.58 -1.79
C VAL A 262 4.01 -1.56 -1.81
N LEU A 263 3.73 -2.85 -2.01
CA LEU A 263 4.76 -3.88 -1.99
C LEU A 263 5.70 -3.79 -3.20
N ASP A 264 5.25 -3.33 -4.36
CA ASP A 264 6.09 -3.05 -5.52
C ASP A 264 7.10 -1.92 -5.23
N ALA A 265 6.65 -0.81 -4.66
CA ALA A 265 7.52 0.31 -4.30
C ALA A 265 8.59 -0.09 -3.28
N LEU A 266 8.21 -0.85 -2.25
CA LEU A 266 9.12 -1.36 -1.24
C LEU A 266 10.04 -2.45 -1.79
N GLY A 267 9.56 -3.30 -2.69
CA GLY A 267 10.33 -4.31 -3.40
C GLY A 267 11.47 -3.70 -4.22
N LYS A 268 11.23 -2.54 -4.87
CA LYS A 268 12.27 -1.79 -5.59
C LYS A 268 13.35 -1.26 -4.65
N LEU A 269 12.98 -0.61 -3.57
CA LEU A 269 13.93 -0.16 -2.53
C LEU A 269 14.78 -1.33 -2.03
N ALA A 270 14.13 -2.41 -1.64
CA ALA A 270 14.80 -3.58 -1.06
C ALA A 270 15.70 -4.31 -2.07
N ALA A 271 15.30 -4.38 -3.34
CA ALA A 271 16.14 -4.97 -4.40
C ALA A 271 17.41 -4.16 -4.64
N ASP A 272 17.30 -2.83 -4.65
CA ASP A 272 18.46 -1.95 -4.78
C ASP A 272 19.40 -2.08 -3.56
N VAL A 273 18.86 -2.04 -2.34
CA VAL A 273 19.67 -2.17 -1.11
C VAL A 273 20.39 -3.53 -1.09
N ALA A 274 19.70 -4.63 -1.37
CA ALA A 274 20.31 -5.95 -1.43
C ALA A 274 21.39 -6.06 -2.51
N THR A 275 21.23 -5.36 -3.64
CA THR A 275 22.22 -5.33 -4.72
C THR A 275 23.42 -4.47 -4.36
N LEU A 276 23.19 -3.25 -3.89
CA LEU A 276 24.26 -2.31 -3.56
C LEU A 276 25.04 -2.71 -2.29
N GLY A 277 24.44 -3.53 -1.42
CA GLY A 277 25.06 -4.09 -0.23
C GLY A 277 25.90 -5.35 -0.47
N ARG A 278 26.03 -5.86 -1.71
CA ARG A 278 26.90 -6.99 -2.04
C ARG A 278 28.34 -6.65 -1.71
N THR A 279 29.11 -7.63 -1.26
CA THR A 279 30.51 -7.46 -0.85
C THR A 279 31.36 -6.76 -1.92
N GLU A 280 31.19 -7.12 -3.19
CA GLU A 280 31.90 -6.56 -4.33
C GLU A 280 31.46 -5.13 -4.73
N ILE A 281 30.28 -4.68 -4.26
CA ILE A 281 29.75 -3.35 -4.53
C ILE A 281 29.92 -2.45 -3.31
N GLY A 282 29.35 -2.82 -2.17
CA GLY A 282 29.57 -2.19 -0.87
C GLY A 282 29.15 -0.71 -0.77
N GLU A 283 28.22 -0.24 -1.62
CA GLU A 283 27.80 1.17 -1.65
C GLU A 283 26.79 1.51 -0.53
N VAL A 284 26.09 0.49 0.01
CA VAL A 284 25.15 0.65 1.13
C VAL A 284 25.19 -0.52 2.09
N SER A 285 24.74 -0.29 3.33
CA SER A 285 24.48 -1.35 4.32
C SER A 285 23.27 -1.02 5.16
N GLU A 286 22.58 -2.03 5.72
CA GLU A 286 21.37 -1.82 6.54
C GLU A 286 21.64 -1.18 7.91
N GLY A 287 22.91 -1.05 8.31
CA GLY A 287 23.30 -0.47 9.61
C GLY A 287 23.02 -1.40 10.81
N VAL A 288 21.93 -2.13 10.78
CA VAL A 288 21.57 -3.19 11.74
C VAL A 288 21.30 -4.45 10.91
N GLY A 289 22.34 -5.17 10.53
CA GLY A 289 22.23 -6.33 9.65
C GLY A 289 22.03 -7.64 10.42
N GLY A 290 21.48 -8.65 9.72
CA GLY A 290 21.41 -10.02 10.20
C GLY A 290 22.80 -10.66 10.21
N GLY A 291 23.29 -11.06 11.39
CA GLY A 291 24.55 -11.76 11.53
C GLY A 291 24.51 -13.17 10.91
N SER A 292 25.68 -13.72 10.60
CA SER A 292 25.84 -15.13 10.26
C SER A 292 26.26 -15.92 11.50
N SER A 293 25.68 -17.10 11.71
CA SER A 293 26.03 -17.97 12.85
C SER A 293 27.49 -18.52 12.76
N ALA A 294 28.04 -18.58 11.56
CA ALA A 294 29.36 -19.20 11.33
C ALA A 294 30.42 -18.23 10.77
N MET A 295 30.04 -17.06 10.27
CA MET A 295 30.93 -16.14 9.55
C MET A 295 30.76 -14.72 10.11
N PRO A 296 31.61 -14.27 11.06
CA PRO A 296 31.44 -12.97 11.73
C PRO A 296 31.44 -11.75 10.79
N GLN A 297 32.18 -11.85 9.67
CA GLN A 297 32.29 -10.80 8.66
C GLN A 297 31.05 -10.70 7.73
N LYS A 298 30.14 -11.70 7.75
CA LYS A 298 29.00 -11.75 6.85
C LYS A 298 27.83 -10.96 7.44
N GLN A 299 27.53 -9.84 6.83
CA GLN A 299 26.39 -8.97 7.17
C GLN A 299 25.29 -9.18 6.13
N ASN A 300 24.24 -9.92 6.50
CA ASN A 300 23.13 -10.19 5.59
C ASN A 300 22.17 -9.00 5.57
N PRO A 301 21.67 -8.61 4.38
CA PRO A 301 20.63 -7.58 4.27
C PRO A 301 19.25 -8.19 4.62
N ALA A 302 19.02 -8.45 5.91
CA ALA A 302 17.88 -9.21 6.38
C ALA A 302 16.55 -8.48 6.13
N GLU A 303 16.48 -7.18 6.42
CA GLU A 303 15.30 -6.35 6.18
C GLU A 303 14.92 -6.33 4.69
N ALA A 304 15.90 -6.08 3.82
CA ALA A 304 15.67 -6.08 2.38
C ALA A 304 15.21 -7.46 1.85
N VAL A 305 15.77 -8.55 2.37
CA VAL A 305 15.35 -9.92 1.98
C VAL A 305 13.90 -10.19 2.39
N LEU A 306 13.50 -9.80 3.60
CA LEU A 306 12.13 -9.96 4.08
C LEU A 306 11.13 -9.14 3.24
N ILE A 307 11.43 -7.88 2.97
CA ILE A 307 10.59 -7.02 2.12
C ILE A 307 10.44 -7.62 0.72
N ARG A 308 11.55 -8.08 0.10
CA ARG A 308 11.52 -8.72 -1.22
C ARG A 308 10.66 -9.98 -1.25
N SER A 309 10.71 -10.79 -0.17
CA SER A 309 9.86 -11.99 -0.08
C SER A 309 8.38 -11.66 -0.12
N ALA A 310 7.96 -10.58 0.57
CA ALA A 310 6.58 -10.10 0.53
C ALA A 310 6.20 -9.55 -0.86
N ALA A 311 7.07 -8.73 -1.47
CA ALA A 311 6.84 -8.16 -2.78
C ALA A 311 6.68 -9.21 -3.89
N LEU A 312 7.40 -10.33 -3.82
CA LEU A 312 7.29 -11.43 -4.78
C LEU A 312 5.97 -12.20 -4.67
N ARG A 313 5.31 -12.18 -3.51
CA ARG A 313 4.04 -12.89 -3.26
C ARG A 313 2.81 -12.05 -3.60
N ALA A 314 2.90 -10.74 -3.51
CA ALA A 314 1.77 -9.84 -3.60
C ALA A 314 1.02 -9.86 -4.95
N PRO A 315 1.67 -9.88 -6.13
CA PRO A 315 0.98 -9.85 -7.41
C PRO A 315 -0.01 -11.02 -7.62
N GLN A 316 0.34 -12.24 -7.17
CA GLN A 316 -0.55 -13.39 -7.28
C GLN A 316 -1.75 -13.29 -6.37
N LEU A 317 -1.60 -12.71 -5.18
CA LEU A 317 -2.71 -12.45 -4.27
C LEU A 317 -3.65 -11.38 -4.88
N GLY A 318 -3.10 -10.29 -5.43
CA GLY A 318 -3.88 -9.30 -6.17
C GLY A 318 -4.64 -9.92 -7.35
N ALA A 319 -3.98 -10.75 -8.16
CA ALA A 319 -4.62 -11.46 -9.27
C ALA A 319 -5.78 -12.36 -8.81
N THR A 320 -5.65 -13.01 -7.65
CA THR A 320 -6.73 -13.83 -7.07
C THR A 320 -7.95 -12.97 -6.72
N LEU A 321 -7.76 -11.77 -6.15
CA LEU A 321 -8.86 -10.85 -5.84
C LEU A 321 -9.60 -10.40 -7.11
N HIS A 322 -8.87 -10.09 -8.19
CA HIS A 322 -9.48 -9.75 -9.47
C HIS A 322 -10.23 -10.91 -10.13
N LEU A 323 -9.68 -12.13 -10.04
CA LEU A 323 -10.38 -13.33 -10.53
C LEU A 323 -11.67 -13.55 -9.74
N ALA A 324 -11.63 -13.45 -8.42
CA ALA A 324 -12.81 -13.57 -7.58
C ALA A 324 -13.87 -12.52 -7.92
N ALA A 325 -13.47 -11.26 -8.12
CA ALA A 325 -14.38 -10.19 -8.51
C ALA A 325 -15.02 -10.43 -9.87
N SER A 326 -14.26 -10.91 -10.87
CA SER A 326 -14.77 -11.18 -12.23
C SER A 326 -15.67 -12.40 -12.32
N LEU A 327 -15.60 -13.30 -11.34
CA LEU A 327 -16.41 -14.51 -11.23
C LEU A 327 -17.56 -14.40 -10.23
N ALA A 328 -17.82 -13.19 -9.73
CA ALA A 328 -18.96 -12.91 -8.87
C ALA A 328 -20.26 -13.00 -9.71
N ILE A 329 -20.99 -14.10 -9.56
CA ILE A 329 -22.24 -14.38 -10.28
C ILE A 329 -23.44 -14.24 -9.35
N ASP A 330 -24.60 -14.02 -9.95
CA ASP A 330 -25.89 -13.78 -9.28
C ASP A 330 -25.81 -12.64 -8.24
N GLU A 331 -26.69 -12.60 -7.25
CA GLU A 331 -26.74 -11.60 -6.19
C GLU A 331 -25.80 -11.94 -5.02
N ARG A 332 -25.15 -13.09 -5.05
CA ARG A 332 -24.15 -13.53 -4.07
C ARG A 332 -23.13 -14.48 -4.69
N PRO A 333 -21.85 -14.09 -4.71
CA PRO A 333 -20.81 -14.99 -5.19
C PRO A 333 -20.68 -16.21 -4.28
N ASP A 334 -20.47 -17.37 -4.87
CA ASP A 334 -20.20 -18.61 -4.15
C ASP A 334 -18.72 -18.74 -3.74
N GLY A 335 -17.96 -19.71 -4.24
CA GLY A 335 -16.55 -19.92 -3.92
C GLY A 335 -15.66 -18.70 -4.14
N ALA A 336 -16.00 -17.78 -5.06
CA ALA A 336 -15.25 -16.55 -5.32
C ALA A 336 -15.19 -15.64 -4.08
N TRP A 337 -16.32 -15.41 -3.40
CA TRP A 337 -16.37 -14.62 -2.17
C TRP A 337 -15.52 -15.26 -1.05
N HIS A 338 -15.57 -16.59 -0.91
CA HIS A 338 -14.76 -17.31 0.08
C HIS A 338 -13.25 -17.23 -0.21
N ALA A 339 -12.85 -17.17 -1.49
CA ALA A 339 -11.45 -17.03 -1.88
C ALA A 339 -10.87 -15.65 -1.55
N GLU A 340 -11.70 -14.60 -1.52
CA GLU A 340 -11.26 -13.25 -1.17
C GLU A 340 -10.74 -13.15 0.28
N TRP A 341 -11.40 -13.80 1.25
CA TRP A 341 -11.12 -13.60 2.67
C TRP A 341 -9.68 -13.94 3.07
N PRO A 342 -9.18 -15.16 2.82
CA PRO A 342 -7.80 -15.50 3.15
C PRO A 342 -6.80 -14.73 2.27
N THR A 343 -7.16 -14.42 1.03
CA THR A 343 -6.29 -13.71 0.09
C THR A 343 -6.06 -12.26 0.51
N LEU A 344 -7.13 -11.52 0.82
CA LEU A 344 -7.04 -10.14 1.29
C LEU A 344 -6.33 -10.08 2.64
N ARG A 345 -6.68 -10.99 3.56
CA ARG A 345 -6.04 -11.08 4.87
C ARG A 345 -4.53 -11.29 4.76
N GLU A 346 -4.10 -12.18 3.87
CA GLU A 346 -2.68 -12.44 3.66
C GLU A 346 -1.97 -11.24 3.01
N LEU A 347 -2.60 -10.57 2.06
CA LEU A 347 -2.03 -9.38 1.43
C LEU A 347 -1.87 -8.23 2.43
N LEU A 348 -2.85 -8.00 3.31
CA LEU A 348 -2.76 -7.06 4.42
C LEU A 348 -1.63 -7.44 5.40
N ARG A 349 -1.51 -8.73 5.74
CA ARG A 349 -0.46 -9.25 6.61
C ARG A 349 0.93 -8.96 6.07
N LEU A 350 1.15 -9.24 4.78
CA LEU A 350 2.42 -8.95 4.09
C LEU A 350 2.74 -7.46 4.06
N ALA A 351 1.75 -6.61 3.78
CA ALA A 351 1.92 -5.17 3.74
C ALA A 351 2.26 -4.58 5.10
N LEU A 352 1.59 -5.02 6.18
CA LEU A 352 1.89 -4.61 7.56
C LEU A 352 3.35 -4.90 7.93
N GLY A 353 3.81 -6.12 7.66
CA GLY A 353 5.18 -6.52 7.94
C GLY A 353 6.19 -5.78 7.06
N ALA A 354 6.02 -5.81 5.74
CA ALA A 354 6.96 -5.21 4.80
C ALA A 354 7.11 -3.69 4.98
N THR A 355 6.02 -2.96 5.27
CA THR A 355 6.09 -1.52 5.52
C THR A 355 6.83 -1.19 6.81
N ARG A 356 6.66 -2.02 7.85
CA ARG A 356 7.42 -1.87 9.10
C ARG A 356 8.91 -2.12 8.89
N HIS A 357 9.27 -3.20 8.19
CA HIS A 357 10.64 -3.49 7.82
C HIS A 357 11.25 -2.39 6.94
N ALA A 358 10.47 -1.82 6.01
CA ALA A 358 10.93 -0.70 5.18
C ALA A 358 11.19 0.58 5.97
N ALA A 359 10.35 0.88 6.96
CA ALA A 359 10.58 2.02 7.86
C ALA A 359 11.86 1.84 8.69
N LEU A 360 12.14 0.63 9.17
CA LEU A 360 13.39 0.30 9.88
C LEU A 360 14.59 0.38 8.93
N LEU A 361 14.51 -0.27 7.78
CA LEU A 361 15.55 -0.26 6.76
C LEU A 361 15.95 1.17 6.37
N ALA A 362 14.99 2.00 5.98
CA ALA A 362 15.25 3.38 5.57
C ALA A 362 15.83 4.24 6.70
N SER A 363 15.43 3.98 7.97
CA SER A 363 15.93 4.72 9.13
C SER A 363 17.38 4.38 9.50
N HIS A 364 17.84 3.18 9.17
CA HIS A 364 19.18 2.71 9.54
C HIS A 364 20.14 2.55 8.37
N LEU A 365 19.66 2.78 7.13
CA LEU A 365 20.47 2.63 5.92
C LEU A 365 21.70 3.54 5.98
N ARG A 366 22.86 2.96 5.73
CA ARG A 366 24.15 3.66 5.66
C ARG A 366 24.66 3.65 4.23
N VAL A 367 25.15 4.79 3.78
CA VAL A 367 25.80 4.97 2.47
C VAL A 367 27.30 5.05 2.65
N ASP A 368 28.04 4.26 1.88
CA ASP A 368 29.49 4.40 1.73
C ASP A 368 29.78 5.19 0.45
N VAL A 369 29.90 6.52 0.62
CA VAL A 369 30.20 7.47 -0.47
C VAL A 369 31.57 7.15 -1.11
N ALA A 370 32.55 6.70 -0.31
CA ALA A 370 33.86 6.36 -0.83
C ALA A 370 33.80 5.12 -1.74
N ALA A 371 33.00 4.11 -1.36
CA ALA A 371 32.76 2.95 -2.21
C ALA A 371 32.03 3.35 -3.51
N ALA A 372 30.98 4.17 -3.43
CA ALA A 372 30.25 4.64 -4.60
C ALA A 372 31.19 5.35 -5.59
N ARG A 373 32.06 6.23 -5.08
CA ARG A 373 33.05 6.95 -5.89
C ARG A 373 34.12 6.04 -6.48
N ARG A 374 34.67 5.08 -5.71
CA ARG A 374 35.60 4.06 -6.23
C ARG A 374 34.96 3.25 -7.36
N ASN A 375 33.72 2.81 -7.17
CA ASN A 375 32.98 2.03 -8.18
C ASN A 375 32.75 2.84 -9.45
N ALA A 376 32.44 4.12 -9.35
CA ALA A 376 32.31 5.00 -10.52
C ALA A 376 33.62 5.09 -11.34
N GLY A 377 34.77 4.90 -10.71
CA GLY A 377 36.07 4.87 -11.37
C GLY A 377 36.45 3.52 -12.02
N LEU A 378 35.73 2.42 -11.75
CA LEU A 378 36.10 1.07 -12.22
C LEU A 378 36.25 0.92 -13.73
N THR A 379 35.59 1.76 -14.52
CA THR A 379 35.65 1.76 -15.98
C THR A 379 36.80 2.58 -16.55
N GLY A 380 37.71 3.09 -15.71
CA GLY A 380 38.89 3.84 -16.14
C GLY A 380 38.52 5.07 -16.99
N GLY A 381 37.58 5.89 -16.53
CA GLY A 381 37.12 7.09 -17.22
C GLY A 381 36.06 6.84 -18.33
N ARG A 382 35.76 5.59 -18.69
CA ARG A 382 34.77 5.29 -19.74
C ARG A 382 33.31 5.58 -19.31
N LEU A 383 33.07 5.83 -18.03
CA LEU A 383 31.73 6.21 -17.53
C LEU A 383 31.22 7.50 -18.18
N VAL A 384 32.13 8.40 -18.64
CA VAL A 384 31.80 9.63 -19.35
C VAL A 384 32.02 9.54 -20.87
N SER A 385 32.04 8.32 -21.43
CA SER A 385 32.32 8.10 -22.86
C SER A 385 31.40 8.84 -23.82
N GLU A 386 30.15 9.07 -23.43
CA GLU A 386 29.19 9.85 -24.21
C GLU A 386 29.58 11.33 -24.27
N ARG A 387 30.00 11.93 -23.16
CA ARG A 387 30.59 13.28 -23.10
C ARG A 387 31.86 13.37 -23.95
N LEU A 388 32.77 12.38 -23.79
CA LEU A 388 34.00 12.31 -24.59
C LEU A 388 33.71 12.23 -26.09
N ARG A 389 32.69 11.49 -26.50
CA ARG A 389 32.24 11.43 -27.89
C ARG A 389 31.90 12.82 -28.45
N GLY A 390 31.13 13.60 -27.70
CA GLY A 390 30.74 14.96 -28.07
C GLY A 390 31.93 15.89 -28.27
N VAL A 391 32.97 15.76 -27.42
CA VAL A 391 34.18 16.62 -27.46
C VAL A 391 35.19 16.13 -28.50
N LEU A 392 35.44 14.83 -28.60
CA LEU A 392 36.57 14.28 -29.35
C LEU A 392 36.20 13.90 -30.80
N VAL A 393 34.99 13.40 -31.08
CA VAL A 393 34.63 13.00 -32.44
C VAL A 393 34.76 14.14 -33.45
N PRO A 394 34.43 15.41 -33.13
CA PRO A 394 34.70 16.53 -34.00
C PRO A 394 36.19 16.78 -34.31
N LEU A 395 37.08 16.35 -33.40
CA LEU A 395 38.54 16.55 -33.50
C LEU A 395 39.25 15.40 -34.22
N ILE A 396 38.89 14.14 -33.91
CA ILE A 396 39.65 12.97 -34.39
C ILE A 396 38.82 12.00 -35.23
N GLY A 397 37.53 12.24 -35.41
CA GLY A 397 36.63 11.33 -36.13
C GLY A 397 36.18 10.11 -35.31
N ALA A 398 35.02 9.53 -35.69
CA ALA A 398 34.41 8.41 -34.94
C ALA A 398 35.25 7.12 -34.92
N PRO A 399 35.94 6.69 -36.01
CA PRO A 399 36.76 5.48 -35.99
C PRO A 399 37.92 5.58 -34.99
N ARG A 400 38.67 6.68 -35.01
CA ARG A 400 39.81 6.89 -34.10
C ARG A 400 39.37 7.07 -32.66
N PHE A 401 38.19 7.65 -32.42
CA PHE A 401 37.58 7.69 -31.10
C PHE A 401 37.25 6.27 -30.57
N ALA A 402 36.71 5.40 -31.42
CA ALA A 402 36.42 4.02 -31.04
C ALA A 402 37.70 3.23 -30.67
N GLU A 403 38.79 3.40 -31.46
CA GLU A 403 40.11 2.84 -31.17
C GLU A 403 40.68 3.36 -29.84
N LEU A 404 40.52 4.66 -29.59
CA LEU A 404 40.94 5.31 -28.36
C LEU A 404 40.23 4.69 -27.14
N LEU A 405 38.92 4.43 -27.21
CA LEU A 405 38.16 3.80 -26.09
C LEU A 405 38.47 2.33 -25.95
N ALA A 406 38.73 1.57 -27.01
CA ALA A 406 39.01 0.16 -27.02
C ALA A 406 40.43 -0.17 -26.59
N GLY A 407 41.38 0.76 -26.68
CA GLY A 407 42.79 0.53 -26.38
C GLY A 407 43.08 0.19 -24.92
N ASP A 408 44.16 -0.54 -24.68
CA ASP A 408 44.63 -0.89 -23.35
C ASP A 408 45.30 0.27 -22.61
N GLY A 409 45.35 0.20 -21.27
CA GLY A 409 46.02 1.17 -20.42
C GLY A 409 45.12 2.34 -20.00
N ASP A 410 45.72 3.36 -19.38
CA ASP A 410 45.05 4.51 -18.81
C ASP A 410 44.48 5.43 -19.92
N LEU A 411 43.17 5.65 -19.91
CA LEU A 411 42.48 6.51 -20.89
C LEU A 411 42.98 7.97 -20.76
N ALA A 412 43.23 8.45 -19.55
CA ALA A 412 43.71 9.83 -19.34
C ALA A 412 45.11 10.05 -19.96
N GLU A 413 46.04 9.08 -19.83
CA GLU A 413 47.36 9.15 -20.47
C GLU A 413 47.23 9.18 -21.99
N ARG A 414 46.38 8.31 -22.55
CA ARG A 414 46.13 8.27 -23.99
C ARG A 414 45.52 9.56 -24.53
N LEU A 415 44.59 10.18 -23.77
CA LEU A 415 44.03 11.48 -24.11
C LEU A 415 45.06 12.59 -24.08
N ARG A 416 45.95 12.63 -23.08
CA ARG A 416 47.00 13.63 -23.00
C ARG A 416 48.04 13.47 -24.07
N ALA A 417 48.22 12.23 -24.64
CA ALA A 417 49.11 11.99 -25.73
C ALA A 417 48.55 12.36 -27.12
N LEU A 418 47.28 12.71 -27.24
CA LEU A 418 46.67 13.13 -28.50
C LEU A 418 47.02 14.60 -28.82
N PRO A 419 47.70 14.89 -29.93
CA PRO A 419 48.02 16.27 -30.34
C PRO A 419 46.75 17.13 -30.52
N GLU A 420 45.68 16.53 -31.06
CA GLU A 420 44.41 17.19 -31.32
C GLU A 420 43.65 17.57 -30.01
N ALA A 421 44.02 16.95 -28.88
CA ALA A 421 43.49 17.22 -27.56
C ALA A 421 44.41 18.11 -26.70
N ALA A 422 45.46 18.70 -27.26
CA ALA A 422 46.47 19.49 -26.52
C ALA A 422 45.91 20.69 -25.72
N GLY A 423 44.71 21.19 -26.11
CA GLY A 423 44.02 22.26 -25.38
C GLY A 423 42.91 21.80 -24.46
N LEU A 424 42.74 20.46 -24.28
CA LEU A 424 41.70 19.87 -23.47
C LEU A 424 42.17 19.66 -22.06
N ASP A 425 41.40 20.14 -21.07
CA ASP A 425 41.56 19.74 -19.66
C ASP A 425 41.04 18.31 -19.49
N VAL A 426 41.97 17.34 -19.63
CA VAL A 426 41.63 15.91 -19.58
C VAL A 426 41.03 15.49 -18.25
N ASP A 427 41.52 16.05 -17.15
CA ASP A 427 41.02 15.73 -15.82
C ASP A 427 39.59 16.23 -15.63
N ALA A 428 39.30 17.45 -16.04
CA ALA A 428 37.95 18.02 -16.00
C ALA A 428 36.95 17.27 -16.91
N VAL A 429 37.40 16.82 -18.10
CA VAL A 429 36.52 16.10 -19.03
C VAL A 429 36.24 14.67 -18.54
N LEU A 430 37.19 14.04 -17.88
CA LEU A 430 37.06 12.70 -17.31
C LEU A 430 36.37 12.69 -15.94
N ASP A 431 36.22 13.84 -15.28
CA ASP A 431 35.56 13.89 -13.96
C ASP A 431 34.07 13.54 -14.09
N PRO A 432 33.62 12.42 -13.50
CA PRO A 432 32.22 12.03 -13.54
C PRO A 432 31.30 13.03 -12.81
N SER A 433 31.82 13.78 -11.84
CA SER A 433 31.01 14.77 -11.10
C SER A 433 30.54 15.92 -12.01
N ALA A 434 31.28 16.24 -13.05
CA ALA A 434 30.93 17.26 -14.04
C ALA A 434 29.95 16.76 -15.12
N TYR A 435 29.48 15.49 -15.04
CA TYR A 435 28.55 14.89 -16.02
C TYR A 435 27.38 14.14 -15.39
N VAL A 436 26.94 14.55 -14.21
CA VAL A 436 25.78 13.96 -13.51
C VAL A 436 24.43 14.56 -13.94
N GLY A 437 24.46 15.51 -14.88
CA GLY A 437 23.24 16.15 -15.39
C GLY A 437 22.41 16.80 -14.28
N LEU A 438 21.12 16.56 -14.28
CA LEU A 438 20.18 17.06 -13.26
C LEU A 438 20.03 16.15 -12.03
N ALA A 439 20.90 15.15 -11.83
CA ALA A 439 20.79 14.22 -10.71
C ALA A 439 20.72 14.93 -9.34
N PRO A 440 21.55 15.96 -9.03
CA PRO A 440 21.45 16.70 -7.77
C PRO A 440 20.13 17.48 -7.63
N TRP A 441 19.61 18.04 -8.69
CA TRP A 441 18.34 18.76 -8.69
C TRP A 441 17.16 17.81 -8.45
N LEU A 442 17.14 16.64 -9.12
CA LEU A 442 16.17 15.58 -8.93
C LEU A 442 16.21 15.02 -7.48
N ALA A 443 17.40 14.90 -6.90
CA ALA A 443 17.58 14.47 -5.53
C ALA A 443 16.95 15.44 -4.51
N ARG A 444 17.01 16.75 -4.79
CA ARG A 444 16.44 17.81 -3.94
C ARG A 444 14.96 18.08 -4.16
N GLY A 445 14.28 17.28 -4.96
CA GLY A 445 12.83 17.37 -5.18
C GLY A 445 12.41 18.01 -6.51
N GLY A 446 13.34 18.44 -7.38
CA GLY A 446 13.09 18.80 -8.77
C GLY A 446 11.82 19.63 -9.01
N ALA A 447 11.10 19.28 -10.06
CA ALA A 447 9.84 19.92 -10.46
C ALA A 447 8.69 19.83 -9.44
N ASP A 448 8.79 18.95 -8.43
CA ASP A 448 7.69 18.77 -7.46
C ASP A 448 7.49 19.98 -6.53
N ARG A 449 8.55 20.80 -6.32
CA ARG A 449 8.43 22.03 -5.54
C ARG A 449 7.89 23.22 -6.35
N GLU A 450 8.17 23.26 -7.66
CA GLU A 450 7.64 24.30 -8.55
C GLU A 450 6.18 24.04 -8.92
N ALA A 451 5.79 22.77 -9.08
CA ALA A 451 4.42 22.39 -9.42
C ALA A 451 3.43 22.49 -8.23
N GLY A 452 3.91 22.34 -6.99
CA GLY A 452 3.09 22.49 -5.77
C GLY A 452 2.70 23.94 -5.49
N GLY A 453 3.57 24.90 -5.75
CA GLY A 453 3.30 26.35 -5.66
C GLY A 453 2.32 26.83 -6.75
N GLY A 454 2.45 26.34 -7.99
CA GLY A 454 1.62 26.76 -9.10
C GLY A 454 0.22 26.13 -9.18
N ARG A 455 -0.04 24.98 -8.51
CA ARG A 455 -1.37 24.37 -8.44
C ARG A 455 -2.26 25.05 -7.40
N ALA A 456 -1.71 25.50 -6.28
CA ALA A 456 -2.46 26.25 -5.27
C ALA A 456 -2.87 27.64 -5.78
N GLU A 457 -2.01 28.29 -6.57
CA GLU A 457 -2.33 29.61 -7.18
C GLU A 457 -3.30 29.49 -8.37
N ARG A 458 -3.24 28.43 -9.19
CA ARG A 458 -4.21 28.22 -10.29
C ARG A 458 -5.59 27.80 -9.80
N ALA A 459 -5.69 26.98 -8.76
CA ALA A 459 -6.98 26.63 -8.14
C ALA A 459 -7.66 27.84 -7.47
N ALA A 460 -6.90 28.85 -7.03
CA ALA A 460 -7.42 30.09 -6.50
C ALA A 460 -7.83 31.09 -7.62
N SER A 461 -7.18 31.03 -8.81
CA SER A 461 -7.52 31.91 -9.94
C SER A 461 -8.73 31.39 -10.72
N ASP A 462 -8.86 30.08 -10.92
CA ASP A 462 -10.01 29.46 -11.62
C ASP A 462 -11.32 29.55 -10.82
N ALA A 463 -11.25 29.69 -9.50
CA ALA A 463 -12.40 29.96 -8.65
C ALA A 463 -12.91 31.41 -8.74
N HIS A 464 -12.11 32.33 -9.31
CA HIS A 464 -12.49 33.75 -9.45
C HIS A 464 -13.00 34.12 -10.85
N GLU A 465 -12.78 33.28 -11.88
CA GLU A 465 -13.22 33.54 -13.27
C GLU A 465 -14.56 32.91 -13.68
N HIS A 466 -15.17 32.06 -12.87
CA HIS A 466 -16.47 31.45 -13.16
C HIS A 466 -17.64 31.96 -12.32
N GLY A 467 -17.60 33.24 -11.95
CA GLY A 467 -18.72 33.94 -11.42
C GLY A 467 -19.17 35.07 -12.37
N LEU A 468 -20.40 34.99 -12.85
CA LEU A 468 -21.13 35.97 -13.63
C LEU A 468 -21.07 35.81 -15.16
N ASP A 469 -22.10 35.14 -15.72
CA ASP A 469 -22.95 35.74 -16.75
C ASP A 469 -24.25 34.93 -16.86
N GLU A 470 -25.32 35.52 -16.29
CA GLU A 470 -26.71 35.20 -16.61
C GLU A 470 -27.06 35.91 -17.92
N HIS A 471 -27.50 35.22 -18.94
CA HIS A 471 -28.41 35.73 -19.93
C HIS A 471 -29.42 34.66 -20.37
N GLY A 472 -30.71 35.06 -20.25
CA GLY A 472 -31.91 34.31 -20.47
C GLY A 472 -32.20 34.00 -21.98
N PRO A 473 -33.39 33.43 -22.25
CA PRO A 473 -33.62 32.58 -23.41
C PRO A 473 -34.16 33.36 -24.62
N ASP A 474 -33.82 32.90 -25.84
CA ASP A 474 -34.56 33.24 -27.06
C ASP A 474 -35.00 31.97 -27.80
N GLU A 475 -36.30 31.97 -28.04
CA GLU A 475 -37.05 31.03 -28.85
C GLU A 475 -36.69 31.15 -30.35
N HIS A 476 -36.87 30.08 -31.06
CA HIS A 476 -37.29 29.81 -32.44
C HIS A 476 -36.49 28.65 -33.04
N GLY A 477 -37.12 27.62 -33.49
CA GLY A 477 -38.03 27.39 -34.55
C GLY A 477 -37.89 25.93 -35.01
N LEU A 478 -39.03 25.31 -35.11
CA LEU A 478 -39.29 24.00 -35.75
C LEU A 478 -38.75 23.89 -37.19
N HIS A 479 -38.15 22.78 -37.56
CA HIS A 479 -38.39 22.18 -38.88
C HIS A 479 -38.23 20.64 -38.83
N GLU A 480 -39.34 20.01 -39.17
CA GLU A 480 -39.50 18.62 -39.56
C GLU A 480 -38.78 18.31 -40.86
N HIS A 481 -38.27 17.11 -41.00
CA HIS A 481 -38.21 16.22 -42.19
C HIS A 481 -37.56 14.92 -41.63
N GLY A 482 -38.13 13.78 -41.67
CA GLY A 482 -38.96 13.13 -42.69
C GLY A 482 -38.17 12.05 -43.40
N VAL A 483 -38.35 10.80 -42.97
CA VAL A 483 -38.51 9.56 -43.76
C VAL A 483 -37.28 8.90 -44.43
N ASP A 484 -37.30 7.54 -44.26
CA ASP A 484 -36.76 6.43 -45.07
C ASP A 484 -35.27 6.06 -44.93
N GLU A 485 -34.96 4.90 -44.43
CA GLU A 485 -35.21 3.46 -44.64
C GLU A 485 -34.75 2.62 -43.42
#